data_0b8e46ac37638e7e3807f65c0fbc4dbe
#
_entry.id   0b8e46ac37638e7e3807f65c0fbc4dbe
#
_cell.length_a   1.000
_cell.length_b   1.000
_cell.length_c   1.000
_cell.angle_alpha   90.00
_cell.angle_beta   90.00
_cell.angle_gamma   90.00
#
_symmetry.space_group_name_H-M   'P 1'
#
loop_
_entity.id
_entity.type
_entity.pdbx_description
1 polymer ?
#
loop_
_entity_poly.entity_id
_entity_poly.type
_entity_poly.pdbx_seq_one_letter_code
_entity_poly.pdbx_strand_id
1 'polypeptide(L)'
;MNMLGAPDPLYIRARTALLDATDALAPFLDAMVLVGAQAVYLRAGDAGLMVAEYTTDADFAFEPAELPDNPLLEEALESHGFALRRVPGAWLSPDGIPVDFMVPEELAGPGSRAARLGVHGKRVARRARGLEGALVDRDRMTISALDADDSRTTELWVAGPAALLVAKVTKIGERLGGSRVVDKDALDTLRLLRATTTTDLAHRLSELRQHDLSADVTNHAIAQLDPLFGTETAPGVAMIVRAAGEDDSPSTLAASTIVLTRDLIRALQR
;
A
#
# COMPACT_ATOMS: atom_id res chain seq x y z
N MET A 1 23.79 -17.70 -3.06
CA MET A 1 24.00 -16.66 -4.06
C MET A 1 22.74 -16.67 -4.92
N ASN A 2 21.70 -15.96 -4.50
CA ASN A 2 20.42 -15.91 -5.21
C ASN A 2 20.64 -15.07 -6.46
N MET A 3 20.51 -15.68 -7.64
CA MET A 3 20.30 -14.96 -8.88
C MET A 3 18.83 -14.49 -8.91
N LEU A 4 18.51 -13.50 -8.09
CA LEU A 4 17.30 -12.71 -8.32
C LEU A 4 17.53 -12.01 -9.66
N GLY A 5 16.67 -12.30 -10.64
CA GLY A 5 16.71 -11.63 -11.92
C GLY A 5 16.58 -10.11 -11.74
N ALA A 6 16.96 -9.33 -12.77
CA ALA A 6 16.75 -7.88 -12.75
C ALA A 6 15.27 -7.57 -12.44
N PRO A 7 14.98 -6.45 -11.74
CA PRO A 7 13.59 -6.05 -11.49
C PRO A 7 12.81 -5.92 -12.79
N ASP A 8 11.48 -6.19 -12.71
CA ASP A 8 10.60 -6.03 -13.86
C ASP A 8 10.68 -4.59 -14.42
N PRO A 9 10.79 -4.41 -15.75
CA PRO A 9 10.90 -3.06 -16.35
C PRO A 9 9.75 -2.11 -15.99
N LEU A 10 8.54 -2.62 -15.81
CA LEU A 10 7.41 -1.78 -15.38
C LEU A 10 7.54 -1.38 -13.91
N TYR A 11 8.10 -2.26 -13.08
CA TYR A 11 8.40 -1.90 -11.68
C TYR A 11 9.52 -0.85 -11.60
N ILE A 12 10.57 -0.95 -12.45
CA ILE A 12 11.61 0.09 -12.55
C ILE A 12 10.96 1.44 -12.89
N ARG A 13 10.10 1.50 -13.91
CA ARG A 13 9.39 2.73 -14.30
C ARG A 13 8.46 3.25 -13.20
N ALA A 14 7.76 2.37 -12.49
CA ALA A 14 6.92 2.76 -11.36
C ALA A 14 7.74 3.35 -10.20
N ARG A 15 8.96 2.84 -9.96
CA ARG A 15 9.89 3.39 -8.99
C ARG A 15 10.43 4.76 -9.44
N THR A 16 10.74 4.93 -10.71
CA THR A 16 11.12 6.24 -11.28
C THR A 16 9.99 7.26 -11.06
N ALA A 17 8.74 6.91 -11.36
CA ALA A 17 7.59 7.78 -11.14
C ALA A 17 7.35 8.11 -9.65
N LEU A 18 7.69 7.19 -8.73
CA LEU A 18 7.70 7.46 -7.29
C LEU A 18 8.72 8.55 -6.96
N LEU A 19 9.96 8.43 -7.45
CA LEU A 19 11.00 9.43 -7.21
C LEU A 19 10.66 10.77 -7.85
N ASP A 20 10.14 10.79 -9.07
CA ASP A 20 9.67 12.02 -9.73
C ASP A 20 8.58 12.72 -8.90
N ALA A 21 7.65 11.95 -8.30
CA ALA A 21 6.62 12.50 -7.43
C ALA A 21 7.20 13.06 -6.12
N THR A 22 8.22 12.43 -5.55
CA THR A 22 8.90 12.96 -4.36
C THR A 22 9.72 14.21 -4.66
N ASP A 23 10.33 14.30 -5.84
CA ASP A 23 11.02 15.50 -6.30
C ASP A 23 10.03 16.66 -6.51
N ALA A 24 8.91 16.41 -7.20
CA ALA A 24 7.86 17.39 -7.42
C ALA A 24 7.23 17.91 -6.12
N LEU A 25 7.10 17.03 -5.13
CA LEU A 25 6.46 17.31 -3.85
C LEU A 25 7.46 17.43 -2.68
N ALA A 26 8.71 17.84 -2.96
CA ALA A 26 9.74 17.99 -1.93
C ALA A 26 9.31 18.82 -0.70
N PRO A 27 8.52 19.91 -0.81
CA PRO A 27 8.02 20.65 0.36
C PRO A 27 7.01 19.89 1.21
N PHE A 28 6.45 18.79 0.73
CA PHE A 28 5.34 18.04 1.33
C PHE A 28 5.75 16.66 1.85
N LEU A 29 7.02 16.28 1.80
CA LEU A 29 7.49 14.92 2.13
C LEU A 29 7.14 14.49 3.56
N ASP A 30 7.04 15.43 4.50
CA ASP A 30 6.67 15.12 5.88
C ASP A 30 5.19 14.70 6.00
N ALA A 31 4.33 15.23 5.13
CA ALA A 31 2.92 14.90 5.04
C ALA A 31 2.63 13.67 4.15
N MET A 32 3.64 13.11 3.48
CA MET A 32 3.49 12.01 2.53
C MET A 32 3.89 10.68 3.13
N VAL A 33 3.07 9.66 2.91
CA VAL A 33 3.37 8.28 3.29
C VAL A 33 3.24 7.39 2.05
N LEU A 34 4.30 6.66 1.72
CA LEU A 34 4.24 5.63 0.69
C LEU A 34 3.38 4.47 1.17
N VAL A 35 2.42 4.08 0.34
CA VAL A 35 1.51 2.96 0.57
C VAL A 35 1.51 2.02 -0.66
N GLY A 36 0.55 1.12 -0.75
CA GLY A 36 0.39 0.28 -1.95
C GLY A 36 1.46 -0.80 -2.10
N ALA A 37 1.67 -1.25 -3.35
CA ALA A 37 2.53 -2.40 -3.62
C ALA A 37 4.01 -2.09 -3.39
N GLN A 38 4.48 -0.90 -3.74
CA GLN A 38 5.89 -0.53 -3.53
C GLN A 38 6.26 -0.51 -2.05
N ALA A 39 5.34 -0.04 -1.17
CA ALA A 39 5.54 -0.10 0.27
C ALA A 39 5.60 -1.56 0.78
N VAL A 40 4.73 -2.44 0.27
CA VAL A 40 4.78 -3.88 0.59
C VAL A 40 6.13 -4.47 0.23
N TYR A 41 6.66 -4.20 -0.96
CA TYR A 41 7.95 -4.74 -1.40
C TYR A 41 9.13 -4.21 -0.60
N LEU A 42 9.11 -2.93 -0.22
CA LEU A 42 10.13 -2.37 0.67
C LEU A 42 10.12 -3.03 2.06
N ARG A 43 8.96 -3.50 2.54
CA ARG A 43 8.82 -4.16 3.85
C ARG A 43 9.07 -5.66 3.80
N ALA A 44 8.70 -6.32 2.71
CA ALA A 44 8.63 -7.77 2.65
C ALA A 44 9.75 -8.40 1.79
N GLY A 45 10.37 -7.64 0.87
CA GLY A 45 11.23 -8.25 -0.14
C GLY A 45 10.48 -9.35 -0.91
N ASP A 46 11.19 -10.40 -1.30
CA ASP A 46 10.61 -11.56 -2.01
C ASP A 46 9.68 -12.42 -1.13
N ALA A 47 9.82 -12.32 0.21
CA ALA A 47 9.05 -13.11 1.18
C ALA A 47 9.06 -14.63 0.89
N GLY A 48 10.10 -15.13 0.22
CA GLY A 48 10.21 -16.53 -0.18
C GLY A 48 9.17 -16.98 -1.21
N LEU A 49 8.66 -16.07 -2.02
CA LEU A 49 7.81 -16.34 -3.17
C LEU A 49 8.65 -16.37 -4.45
N MET A 50 8.32 -17.27 -5.37
CA MET A 50 8.97 -17.34 -6.69
C MET A 50 8.48 -16.23 -7.62
N VAL A 51 7.25 -15.72 -7.38
CA VAL A 51 6.69 -14.62 -8.16
C VAL A 51 7.43 -13.32 -7.85
N ALA A 52 8.01 -12.72 -8.88
CA ALA A 52 8.73 -11.46 -8.79
C ALA A 52 7.84 -10.32 -8.28
N GLU A 53 8.48 -9.32 -7.67
CA GLU A 53 7.83 -8.05 -7.36
C GLU A 53 7.42 -7.34 -8.65
N TYR A 54 6.17 -6.93 -8.73
CA TYR A 54 5.59 -6.28 -9.90
C TYR A 54 4.58 -5.23 -9.52
N THR A 55 4.76 -4.02 -10.03
CA THR A 55 3.75 -2.96 -9.95
C THR A 55 3.92 -1.98 -11.11
N THR A 56 2.84 -1.29 -11.45
CA THR A 56 2.80 -0.33 -12.57
C THR A 56 2.47 1.08 -12.12
N ASP A 57 2.43 1.31 -10.79
CA ASP A 57 1.98 2.55 -10.18
C ASP A 57 2.79 2.90 -8.92
N ALA A 58 2.60 4.12 -8.45
CA ALA A 58 3.03 4.57 -7.12
C ALA A 58 1.81 5.11 -6.36
N ASP A 59 1.69 4.74 -5.09
CA ASP A 59 0.57 5.10 -4.24
C ASP A 59 1.06 5.87 -3.01
N PHE A 60 0.46 7.05 -2.77
CA PHE A 60 0.79 7.88 -1.60
C PHE A 60 -0.47 8.21 -0.80
N ALA A 61 -0.33 8.22 0.52
CA ALA A 61 -1.32 8.80 1.43
C ALA A 61 -0.80 10.15 1.95
N PHE A 62 -1.69 11.16 2.03
CA PHE A 62 -1.40 12.42 2.69
C PHE A 62 -1.95 12.44 4.11
N GLU A 63 -1.20 13.07 5.00
CA GLU A 63 -1.65 13.55 6.29
C GLU A 63 -2.05 15.03 6.17
N PRO A 64 -3.35 15.34 6.11
CA PRO A 64 -3.79 16.71 5.81
C PRO A 64 -3.34 17.77 6.81
N ALA A 65 -3.13 17.38 8.08
CA ALA A 65 -2.70 18.28 9.13
C ALA A 65 -1.24 18.75 8.97
N GLU A 66 -0.41 17.98 8.26
CA GLU A 66 1.00 18.26 8.02
C GLU A 66 1.26 18.95 6.68
N LEU A 67 0.21 19.19 5.88
CA LEU A 67 0.36 19.83 4.58
C LEU A 67 0.59 21.35 4.75
N PRO A 68 1.72 21.91 4.29
CA PRO A 68 1.91 23.35 4.21
C PRO A 68 0.98 23.97 3.16
N ASP A 69 0.48 25.17 3.41
CA ASP A 69 -0.46 25.85 2.52
C ASP A 69 0.14 26.24 1.14
N ASN A 70 1.46 26.32 1.05
CA ASN A 70 2.18 26.73 -0.17
C ASN A 70 3.45 25.90 -0.40
N PRO A 71 3.80 25.63 -1.67
CA PRO A 71 3.03 25.88 -2.89
C PRO A 71 1.73 25.06 -2.93
N LEU A 72 0.85 25.28 -3.92
CA LEU A 72 -0.29 24.38 -4.10
C LEU A 72 0.19 23.04 -4.66
N LEU A 73 -0.37 21.94 -4.15
CA LEU A 73 -0.03 20.57 -4.61
C LEU A 73 -0.21 20.38 -6.12
N GLU A 74 -1.31 20.92 -6.68
CA GLU A 74 -1.60 20.84 -8.12
C GLU A 74 -0.53 21.58 -8.93
N GLU A 75 -0.16 22.79 -8.52
CA GLU A 75 0.89 23.59 -9.17
C GLU A 75 2.27 22.91 -9.09
N ALA A 76 2.61 22.34 -7.94
CA ALA A 76 3.87 21.63 -7.75
C ALA A 76 3.96 20.41 -8.67
N LEU A 77 2.92 19.60 -8.78
CA LEU A 77 2.86 18.46 -9.66
C LEU A 77 2.90 18.87 -11.15
N GLU A 78 2.07 19.83 -11.56
CA GLU A 78 1.98 20.29 -12.95
C GLU A 78 3.30 20.93 -13.42
N SER A 79 3.99 21.68 -12.56
CA SER A 79 5.30 22.27 -12.89
C SER A 79 6.39 21.24 -13.16
N HIS A 80 6.22 20.01 -12.64
CA HIS A 80 7.10 18.87 -12.90
C HIS A 80 6.54 17.92 -13.98
N GLY A 81 5.53 18.36 -14.75
CA GLY A 81 5.02 17.62 -15.90
C GLY A 81 4.01 16.52 -15.55
N PHE A 82 3.54 16.44 -14.29
CA PHE A 82 2.46 15.53 -13.95
C PHE A 82 1.13 16.02 -14.52
N ALA A 83 0.29 15.08 -14.96
CA ALA A 83 -1.02 15.38 -15.52
C ALA A 83 -2.15 14.76 -14.69
N LEU A 84 -3.08 15.60 -14.21
CA LEU A 84 -4.25 15.14 -13.47
C LEU A 84 -5.24 14.43 -14.40
N ARG A 85 -5.65 13.23 -14.04
CA ARG A 85 -6.67 12.43 -14.74
C ARG A 85 -8.09 12.89 -14.38
N ARG A 86 -9.09 12.26 -15.02
CA ARG A 86 -10.52 12.55 -14.75
C ARG A 86 -10.97 12.21 -13.32
N VAL A 87 -10.31 11.24 -12.68
CA VAL A 87 -10.62 10.80 -11.32
C VAL A 87 -9.77 11.60 -10.34
N PRO A 88 -10.35 12.18 -9.28
CA PRO A 88 -9.56 12.85 -8.24
C PRO A 88 -8.45 11.96 -7.71
N GLY A 89 -7.28 12.52 -7.48
CA GLY A 89 -6.12 11.84 -6.93
C GLY A 89 -5.37 10.92 -7.90
N ALA A 90 -5.88 10.73 -9.11
CA ALA A 90 -5.20 9.92 -10.12
C ALA A 90 -4.40 10.81 -11.06
N TRP A 91 -3.09 10.67 -11.06
CA TRP A 91 -2.15 11.43 -11.85
C TRP A 91 -1.37 10.53 -12.82
N LEU A 92 -0.76 11.12 -13.81
CA LEU A 92 0.26 10.49 -14.64
C LEU A 92 1.57 11.24 -14.46
N SER A 93 2.66 10.51 -14.28
CA SER A 93 4.01 11.07 -14.34
C SER A 93 4.32 11.58 -15.76
N PRO A 94 5.41 12.34 -15.97
CA PRO A 94 5.86 12.74 -17.29
C PRO A 94 5.97 11.58 -18.29
N ASP A 95 6.36 10.39 -17.80
CA ASP A 95 6.49 9.17 -18.61
C ASP A 95 5.19 8.35 -18.70
N GLY A 96 4.06 8.91 -18.27
CA GLY A 96 2.74 8.30 -18.36
C GLY A 96 2.48 7.17 -17.36
N ILE A 97 3.28 7.06 -16.31
CA ILE A 97 3.08 6.07 -15.24
C ILE A 97 2.04 6.59 -14.24
N PRO A 98 1.06 5.77 -13.83
CA PRO A 98 0.08 6.17 -12.82
C PRO A 98 0.72 6.46 -11.45
N VAL A 99 0.28 7.57 -10.85
CA VAL A 99 0.60 7.93 -9.47
C VAL A 99 -0.70 8.33 -8.79
N ASP A 100 -1.04 7.65 -7.72
CA ASP A 100 -2.27 7.88 -6.97
C ASP A 100 -1.98 8.59 -5.65
N PHE A 101 -2.62 9.75 -5.43
CA PHE A 101 -2.61 10.44 -4.16
C PHE A 101 -3.95 10.25 -3.44
N MET A 102 -3.86 9.86 -2.19
CA MET A 102 -5.00 9.48 -1.37
C MET A 102 -4.99 10.20 -0.02
N VAL A 103 -6.15 10.26 0.60
CA VAL A 103 -6.30 10.69 2.00
C VAL A 103 -7.13 9.63 2.70
N PRO A 104 -6.76 9.21 3.91
CA PRO A 104 -7.59 8.33 4.72
C PRO A 104 -9.03 8.83 4.81
N GLU A 105 -9.99 7.91 4.76
CA GLU A 105 -11.41 8.28 4.66
C GLU A 105 -11.86 9.21 5.78
N GLU A 106 -11.43 8.96 7.00
CA GLU A 106 -11.77 9.75 8.20
C GLU A 106 -11.26 11.21 8.12
N LEU A 107 -10.18 11.46 7.38
CA LEU A 107 -9.56 12.78 7.23
C LEU A 107 -9.93 13.48 5.91
N ALA A 108 -10.62 12.80 5.01
CA ALA A 108 -10.88 13.30 3.66
C ALA A 108 -11.98 14.36 3.58
N GLY A 109 -12.64 14.69 4.70
CA GLY A 109 -13.77 15.60 4.76
C GLY A 109 -15.03 15.04 4.09
N PRO A 110 -16.11 15.82 3.95
CA PRO A 110 -17.37 15.36 3.36
C PRO A 110 -17.24 15.12 1.85
N GLY A 111 -17.89 14.06 1.36
CA GLY A 111 -17.91 13.69 -0.06
C GLY A 111 -17.76 12.18 -0.26
N SER A 112 -17.80 11.72 -1.51
CA SER A 112 -17.79 10.29 -1.83
C SER A 112 -16.48 9.80 -2.46
N ARG A 113 -15.75 10.63 -3.20
CA ARG A 113 -14.55 10.24 -3.94
C ARG A 113 -13.37 11.18 -3.72
N ALA A 114 -13.59 12.47 -3.80
CA ALA A 114 -12.57 13.48 -3.64
C ALA A 114 -12.26 13.73 -2.18
N ALA A 115 -11.00 13.90 -1.82
CA ALA A 115 -10.60 14.44 -0.52
C ALA A 115 -10.60 15.96 -0.57
N ARG A 116 -10.90 16.61 0.54
CA ARG A 116 -10.86 18.07 0.69
C ARG A 116 -9.61 18.46 1.45
N LEU A 117 -8.66 19.07 0.78
CA LEU A 117 -7.35 19.45 1.34
C LEU A 117 -7.19 20.97 1.49
N GLY A 118 -8.19 21.63 2.07
CA GLY A 118 -8.12 23.06 2.35
C GLY A 118 -7.81 23.88 1.10
N VAL A 119 -6.72 24.66 1.14
CA VAL A 119 -6.25 25.50 0.03
C VAL A 119 -5.88 24.72 -1.23
N HIS A 120 -5.46 23.45 -1.09
CA HIS A 120 -5.09 22.58 -2.20
C HIS A 120 -6.30 22.02 -2.97
N GLY A 121 -7.52 22.31 -2.51
CA GLY A 121 -8.74 21.97 -3.22
C GLY A 121 -9.22 20.53 -3.02
N LYS A 122 -9.91 19.97 -4.02
CA LYS A 122 -10.60 18.69 -3.92
C LYS A 122 -10.28 17.69 -5.05
N ARG A 123 -9.33 18.01 -5.91
CA ARG A 123 -9.00 17.14 -7.06
C ARG A 123 -7.67 16.42 -6.92
N VAL A 124 -6.77 17.00 -6.15
CA VAL A 124 -5.38 16.54 -6.01
C VAL A 124 -5.30 15.14 -5.41
N ALA A 125 -6.18 14.81 -4.45
CA ALA A 125 -6.22 13.52 -3.80
C ALA A 125 -7.65 12.95 -3.75
N ARG A 126 -7.75 11.63 -3.68
CA ARG A 126 -9.00 10.90 -3.45
C ARG A 126 -9.07 10.36 -2.03
N ARG A 127 -10.29 10.22 -1.53
CA ARG A 127 -10.50 9.52 -0.26
C ARG A 127 -10.28 8.02 -0.46
N ALA A 128 -9.71 7.36 0.54
CA ALA A 128 -9.49 5.92 0.53
C ALA A 128 -9.63 5.36 1.94
N ARG A 129 -10.53 4.41 2.11
CA ARG A 129 -10.70 3.66 3.35
C ARG A 129 -9.58 2.63 3.51
N GLY A 130 -9.18 2.37 4.74
CA GLY A 130 -8.13 1.40 5.04
C GLY A 130 -6.72 1.99 5.08
N LEU A 131 -6.58 3.29 4.85
CA LEU A 131 -5.28 3.98 4.92
C LEU A 131 -5.06 4.73 6.24
N GLU A 132 -6.02 4.72 7.14
CA GLU A 132 -5.97 5.38 8.45
C GLU A 132 -4.75 4.91 9.26
N GLY A 133 -4.48 3.60 9.22
CA GLY A 133 -3.32 3.00 9.88
C GLY A 133 -1.97 3.44 9.30
N ALA A 134 -1.92 3.86 8.03
CA ALA A 134 -0.67 4.28 7.40
C ALA A 134 -0.08 5.58 7.99
N LEU A 135 -0.91 6.39 8.65
CA LEU A 135 -0.44 7.58 9.35
C LEU A 135 0.04 7.30 10.78
N VAL A 136 -0.24 6.11 11.30
CA VAL A 136 0.10 5.67 12.67
C VAL A 136 1.26 4.68 12.66
N ASP A 137 1.14 3.57 11.91
CA ASP A 137 2.19 2.56 11.72
C ASP A 137 3.00 2.90 10.48
N ARG A 138 4.08 3.66 10.67
CA ARG A 138 4.99 4.10 9.59
C ARG A 138 6.40 4.32 10.11
N ASP A 139 7.41 4.15 9.23
CA ASP A 139 8.81 4.44 9.53
C ASP A 139 9.42 5.24 8.39
N ARG A 140 10.43 6.08 8.67
CA ARG A 140 11.26 6.71 7.64
C ARG A 140 12.15 5.65 6.98
N MET A 141 12.16 5.62 5.66
CA MET A 141 13.00 4.72 4.88
C MET A 141 13.68 5.47 3.75
N THR A 142 14.92 5.12 3.47
CA THR A 142 15.62 5.56 2.26
C THR A 142 15.18 4.67 1.09
N ILE A 143 14.67 5.29 0.05
CA ILE A 143 14.17 4.63 -1.16
C ILE A 143 15.10 4.99 -2.31
N SER A 144 15.76 3.99 -2.91
CA SER A 144 16.63 4.15 -4.05
C SER A 144 15.92 3.83 -5.36
N ALA A 145 16.41 4.42 -6.44
CA ALA A 145 16.03 4.01 -7.79
C ALA A 145 16.34 2.52 -8.01
N LEU A 146 15.58 1.89 -8.92
CA LEU A 146 15.80 0.52 -9.37
C LEU A 146 16.52 0.47 -10.73
N ASP A 147 16.54 1.59 -11.46
CA ASP A 147 17.30 1.76 -12.68
C ASP A 147 18.77 1.93 -12.31
N ALA A 148 19.66 1.17 -12.97
CA ALA A 148 21.10 1.21 -12.73
C ALA A 148 21.73 2.55 -13.14
N ASP A 149 21.09 3.27 -14.06
CA ASP A 149 21.56 4.57 -14.56
C ASP A 149 20.99 5.75 -13.74
N ASP A 150 20.07 5.49 -12.79
CA ASP A 150 19.50 6.50 -11.89
C ASP A 150 20.04 6.35 -10.47
N SER A 151 20.82 7.33 -10.02
CA SER A 151 21.42 7.34 -8.69
C SER A 151 20.57 8.01 -7.62
N ARG A 152 19.34 8.42 -7.93
CA ARG A 152 18.47 9.13 -6.98
C ARG A 152 18.07 8.26 -5.79
N THR A 153 17.97 8.94 -4.66
CA THR A 153 17.39 8.40 -3.41
C THR A 153 16.51 9.45 -2.79
N THR A 154 15.50 9.01 -2.04
CA THR A 154 14.65 9.89 -1.24
C THR A 154 14.43 9.29 0.14
N GLU A 155 14.26 10.13 1.17
CA GLU A 155 13.78 9.71 2.48
C GLU A 155 12.30 10.02 2.60
N LEU A 156 11.49 8.99 2.88
CA LEU A 156 10.04 9.11 2.92
C LEU A 156 9.47 8.28 4.07
N TRP A 157 8.32 8.70 4.61
CA TRP A 157 7.51 7.81 5.43
C TRP A 157 6.98 6.65 4.57
N VAL A 158 7.16 5.43 5.04
CA VAL A 158 6.63 4.21 4.42
C VAL A 158 5.71 3.52 5.42
N ALA A 159 4.49 3.21 5.01
CA ALA A 159 3.54 2.51 5.86
C ALA A 159 4.12 1.21 6.41
N GLY A 160 3.84 0.94 7.67
CA GLY A 160 4.29 -0.25 8.36
C GLY A 160 3.52 -1.51 7.94
N PRO A 161 4.02 -2.69 8.31
CA PRO A 161 3.43 -3.95 7.85
C PRO A 161 1.99 -4.16 8.34
N ALA A 162 1.64 -3.68 9.54
CA ALA A 162 0.27 -3.78 10.05
C ALA A 162 -0.69 -2.84 9.31
N ALA A 163 -0.28 -1.60 9.05
CA ALA A 163 -1.07 -0.65 8.26
C ALA A 163 -1.29 -1.16 6.83
N LEU A 164 -0.26 -1.72 6.19
CA LEU A 164 -0.37 -2.30 4.85
C LEU A 164 -1.29 -3.53 4.84
N LEU A 165 -1.23 -4.38 5.87
CA LEU A 165 -2.13 -5.52 6.02
C LEU A 165 -3.58 -5.05 6.13
N VAL A 166 -3.86 -4.07 6.99
CA VAL A 166 -5.20 -3.48 7.14
C VAL A 166 -5.70 -2.93 5.81
N ALA A 167 -4.87 -2.16 5.10
CA ALA A 167 -5.23 -1.58 3.80
C ALA A 167 -5.56 -2.65 2.75
N LYS A 168 -4.75 -3.71 2.64
CA LYS A 168 -4.95 -4.80 1.69
C LYS A 168 -6.20 -5.61 2.00
N VAL A 169 -6.40 -6.00 3.27
CA VAL A 169 -7.60 -6.75 3.72
C VAL A 169 -8.87 -5.94 3.49
N THR A 170 -8.89 -4.66 3.84
CA THR A 170 -10.02 -3.76 3.59
C THR A 170 -10.34 -3.68 2.10
N LYS A 171 -9.34 -3.47 1.26
CA LYS A 171 -9.49 -3.37 -0.20
C LYS A 171 -10.01 -4.66 -0.83
N ILE A 172 -9.57 -5.83 -0.34
CA ILE A 172 -10.08 -7.13 -0.78
C ILE A 172 -11.55 -7.27 -0.39
N GLY A 173 -11.90 -7.02 0.88
CA GLY A 173 -13.27 -7.11 1.37
C GLY A 173 -14.26 -6.23 0.60
N GLU A 174 -13.88 -4.97 0.33
CA GLU A 174 -14.73 -4.04 -0.44
C GLU A 174 -14.93 -4.43 -1.90
N ARG A 175 -14.02 -5.19 -2.50
CA ARG A 175 -14.03 -5.55 -3.92
C ARG A 175 -14.48 -6.98 -4.18
N LEU A 176 -14.60 -7.79 -3.13
CA LEU A 176 -14.98 -9.20 -3.24
C LEU A 176 -16.35 -9.34 -3.93
N GLY A 177 -16.40 -10.20 -4.95
CA GLY A 177 -17.60 -10.40 -5.78
C GLY A 177 -17.86 -9.31 -6.83
N GLY A 178 -17.02 -8.27 -6.91
CA GLY A 178 -17.11 -7.21 -7.91
C GLY A 178 -16.12 -7.40 -9.08
N SER A 179 -16.29 -6.60 -10.13
CA SER A 179 -15.41 -6.61 -11.31
C SER A 179 -14.02 -5.98 -11.08
N ARG A 180 -13.76 -5.42 -9.89
CA ARG A 180 -12.50 -4.74 -9.53
C ARG A 180 -11.64 -5.55 -8.56
N VAL A 181 -11.92 -6.84 -8.40
CA VAL A 181 -11.08 -7.75 -7.62
C VAL A 181 -9.71 -7.86 -8.29
N VAL A 182 -8.65 -7.73 -7.49
CA VAL A 182 -7.25 -7.85 -7.94
C VAL A 182 -6.56 -8.89 -7.07
N ASP A 183 -6.31 -10.06 -7.64
CA ASP A 183 -5.71 -11.21 -6.93
C ASP A 183 -4.35 -10.89 -6.29
N LYS A 184 -3.61 -9.97 -6.89
CA LYS A 184 -2.33 -9.48 -6.36
C LYS A 184 -2.43 -8.88 -4.95
N ASP A 185 -3.55 -8.22 -4.59
CA ASP A 185 -3.71 -7.67 -3.23
C ASP A 185 -3.68 -8.78 -2.16
N ALA A 186 -4.19 -9.97 -2.47
CA ALA A 186 -4.11 -11.13 -1.59
C ALA A 186 -2.68 -11.72 -1.52
N LEU A 187 -1.96 -11.75 -2.64
CA LEU A 187 -0.56 -12.18 -2.66
C LEU A 187 0.33 -11.21 -1.84
N ASP A 188 0.09 -9.91 -1.94
CA ASP A 188 0.78 -8.90 -1.11
C ASP A 188 0.47 -9.10 0.38
N THR A 189 -0.77 -9.53 0.73
CA THR A 189 -1.13 -9.91 2.10
C THR A 189 -0.27 -11.09 2.58
N LEU A 190 -0.08 -12.13 1.77
CA LEU A 190 0.79 -13.26 2.12
C LEU A 190 2.26 -12.83 2.26
N ARG A 191 2.76 -11.89 1.41
CA ARG A 191 4.11 -11.34 1.56
C ARG A 191 4.31 -10.72 2.94
N LEU A 192 3.37 -9.90 3.39
CA LEU A 192 3.41 -9.25 4.71
C LEU A 192 3.37 -10.28 5.84
N LEU A 193 2.49 -11.28 5.75
CA LEU A 193 2.36 -12.35 6.75
C LEU A 193 3.63 -13.21 6.86
N ARG A 194 4.38 -13.40 5.77
CA ARG A 194 5.64 -14.16 5.77
C ARG A 194 6.84 -13.36 6.24
N ALA A 195 6.91 -12.10 5.83
CA ALA A 195 8.07 -11.25 6.10
C ALA A 195 8.09 -10.67 7.51
N THR A 196 6.92 -10.54 8.15
CA THR A 196 6.79 -9.97 9.49
C THR A 196 6.48 -11.07 10.49
N THR A 197 7.19 -11.09 11.64
CA THR A 197 6.88 -12.10 12.68
C THR A 197 5.47 -11.90 13.20
N THR A 198 4.78 -13.00 13.53
CA THR A 198 3.43 -12.95 14.09
C THR A 198 3.35 -12.06 15.34
N THR A 199 4.38 -12.07 16.17
CA THR A 199 4.44 -11.27 17.40
C THR A 199 4.52 -9.76 17.08
N ASP A 200 5.39 -9.36 16.13
CA ASP A 200 5.51 -7.96 15.75
C ASP A 200 4.24 -7.45 15.07
N LEU A 201 3.68 -8.25 14.15
CA LEU A 201 2.44 -7.90 13.46
C LEU A 201 1.25 -7.76 14.43
N ALA A 202 1.13 -8.69 15.40
CA ALA A 202 0.08 -8.61 16.42
C ALA A 202 0.26 -7.40 17.34
N HIS A 203 1.48 -7.06 17.72
CA HIS A 203 1.78 -5.88 18.52
C HIS A 203 1.36 -4.59 17.77
N ARG A 204 1.83 -4.41 16.55
CA ARG A 204 1.49 -3.24 15.72
C ARG A 204 -0.02 -3.13 15.44
N LEU A 205 -0.71 -4.25 15.16
CA LEU A 205 -2.17 -4.27 15.01
C LEU A 205 -2.88 -3.87 16.32
N SER A 206 -2.34 -4.26 17.46
CA SER A 206 -2.89 -3.87 18.76
C SER A 206 -2.73 -2.37 19.03
N GLU A 207 -1.62 -1.76 18.62
CA GLU A 207 -1.42 -0.31 18.66
C GLU A 207 -2.41 0.41 17.73
N LEU A 208 -2.59 -0.06 16.48
CA LEU A 208 -3.56 0.49 15.55
C LEU A 208 -5.00 0.41 16.07
N ARG A 209 -5.37 -0.64 16.80
CA ARG A 209 -6.69 -0.80 17.44
C ARG A 209 -6.95 0.17 18.58
N GLN A 210 -5.90 0.70 19.20
CA GLN A 210 -5.98 1.63 20.31
C GLN A 210 -5.93 3.10 19.88
N HIS A 211 -5.59 3.36 18.62
CA HIS A 211 -5.46 4.70 18.09
C HIS A 211 -6.78 5.16 17.46
N ASP A 212 -7.32 6.30 17.91
CA ASP A 212 -8.65 6.81 17.51
C ASP A 212 -8.86 6.84 15.99
N LEU A 213 -7.84 7.26 15.23
CA LEU A 213 -7.92 7.36 13.77
C LEU A 213 -8.08 6.00 13.09
N SER A 214 -7.42 4.94 13.59
CA SER A 214 -7.30 3.67 12.88
C SER A 214 -8.06 2.51 13.52
N ALA A 215 -8.64 2.70 14.71
CA ALA A 215 -9.30 1.63 15.48
C ALA A 215 -10.39 0.91 14.70
N ASP A 216 -11.33 1.64 14.11
CA ASP A 216 -12.50 1.07 13.44
C ASP A 216 -12.11 0.24 12.21
N VAL A 217 -11.28 0.79 11.33
CA VAL A 217 -10.84 0.09 10.12
C VAL A 217 -9.94 -1.11 10.46
N THR A 218 -9.13 -1.01 11.51
CA THR A 218 -8.28 -2.11 11.97
C THR A 218 -9.11 -3.25 12.54
N ASN A 219 -10.09 -2.96 13.39
CA ASN A 219 -11.01 -3.96 13.93
C ASN A 219 -11.80 -4.65 12.81
N HIS A 220 -12.27 -3.87 11.83
CA HIS A 220 -12.94 -4.42 10.65
C HIS A 220 -12.02 -5.35 9.85
N ALA A 221 -10.79 -4.95 9.57
CA ALA A 221 -9.82 -5.76 8.84
C ALA A 221 -9.47 -7.06 9.59
N ILE A 222 -9.25 -6.99 10.91
CA ILE A 222 -8.98 -8.18 11.74
C ILE A 222 -10.16 -9.17 11.67
N ALA A 223 -11.40 -8.69 11.73
CA ALA A 223 -12.58 -9.53 11.60
C ALA A 223 -12.70 -10.20 10.22
N GLN A 224 -12.10 -9.64 9.17
CA GLN A 224 -12.07 -10.22 7.83
C GLN A 224 -10.96 -11.25 7.62
N LEU A 225 -9.96 -11.37 8.50
CA LEU A 225 -8.82 -12.27 8.30
C LEU A 225 -9.28 -13.74 8.18
N ASP A 226 -10.08 -14.23 9.10
CA ASP A 226 -10.55 -15.63 9.06
C ASP A 226 -11.47 -15.91 7.86
N PRO A 227 -12.50 -15.09 7.57
CA PRO A 227 -13.32 -15.27 6.38
C PRO A 227 -12.54 -15.25 5.06
N LEU A 228 -11.49 -14.44 4.96
CA LEU A 228 -10.72 -14.29 3.72
C LEU A 228 -9.58 -15.30 3.58
N PHE A 229 -8.95 -15.71 4.69
CA PHE A 229 -7.70 -16.46 4.64
C PHE A 229 -7.61 -17.66 5.60
N GLY A 230 -8.65 -17.91 6.41
CA GLY A 230 -8.60 -18.92 7.49
C GLY A 230 -8.82 -20.38 7.04
N THR A 231 -9.28 -20.64 5.82
CA THR A 231 -9.58 -21.98 5.31
C THR A 231 -9.13 -22.17 3.86
N GLU A 232 -9.00 -23.42 3.42
CA GLU A 232 -8.62 -23.74 2.02
C GLU A 232 -9.61 -23.21 0.98
N THR A 233 -10.89 -23.10 1.34
CA THR A 233 -11.95 -22.60 0.48
C THR A 233 -12.16 -21.09 0.59
N ALA A 234 -11.40 -20.42 1.45
CA ALA A 234 -11.50 -18.98 1.62
C ALA A 234 -11.10 -18.22 0.35
N PRO A 235 -11.84 -17.16 -0.02
CA PRO A 235 -11.63 -16.48 -1.30
C PRO A 235 -10.23 -15.85 -1.45
N GLY A 236 -9.65 -15.33 -0.37
CA GLY A 236 -8.30 -14.78 -0.39
C GLY A 236 -7.22 -15.82 -0.67
N VAL A 237 -7.39 -17.05 -0.15
CA VAL A 237 -6.49 -18.18 -0.46
C VAL A 237 -6.54 -18.52 -1.96
N ALA A 238 -7.75 -18.60 -2.54
CA ALA A 238 -7.91 -18.83 -3.98
C ALA A 238 -7.30 -17.70 -4.82
N MET A 239 -7.41 -16.43 -4.37
CA MET A 239 -6.78 -15.27 -5.01
C MET A 239 -5.24 -15.38 -4.98
N ILE A 240 -4.64 -15.77 -3.85
CA ILE A 240 -3.19 -15.97 -3.72
C ILE A 240 -2.70 -17.01 -4.73
N VAL A 241 -3.37 -18.16 -4.80
CA VAL A 241 -3.00 -19.24 -5.71
C VAL A 241 -3.06 -18.78 -7.16
N ARG A 242 -4.10 -18.03 -7.55
CA ARG A 242 -4.20 -17.50 -8.93
C ARG A 242 -3.12 -16.46 -9.23
N ALA A 243 -2.83 -15.58 -8.26
CA ALA A 243 -1.82 -14.53 -8.44
C ALA A 243 -0.39 -15.08 -8.52
N ALA A 244 -0.11 -16.18 -7.83
CA ALA A 244 1.20 -16.83 -7.86
C ALA A 244 1.44 -17.66 -9.14
N GLY A 245 0.39 -18.03 -9.87
CA GLY A 245 0.53 -18.81 -11.10
C GLY A 245 1.09 -20.22 -10.86
N GLU A 246 1.95 -20.67 -11.78
CA GLU A 246 2.54 -22.03 -11.74
C GLU A 246 3.91 -22.07 -11.03
N ASP A 247 4.48 -20.92 -10.68
CA ASP A 247 5.83 -20.83 -10.14
C ASP A 247 5.93 -21.35 -8.69
N ASP A 248 4.84 -21.20 -7.93
CA ASP A 248 4.74 -21.63 -6.53
C ASP A 248 3.75 -22.78 -6.36
N SER A 249 4.01 -23.70 -5.41
CA SER A 249 3.08 -24.81 -5.13
C SER A 249 1.76 -24.30 -4.51
N PRO A 250 0.60 -24.51 -5.15
CA PRO A 250 -0.70 -24.08 -4.64
C PRO A 250 -1.00 -24.56 -3.22
N SER A 251 -0.68 -25.81 -2.92
CA SER A 251 -0.91 -26.39 -1.58
C SER A 251 -0.02 -25.77 -0.53
N THR A 252 1.24 -25.45 -0.86
CA THR A 252 2.17 -24.77 0.04
C THR A 252 1.72 -23.34 0.33
N LEU A 253 1.26 -22.62 -0.70
CA LEU A 253 0.73 -21.26 -0.54
C LEU A 253 -0.51 -21.26 0.35
N ALA A 254 -1.47 -22.16 0.09
CA ALA A 254 -2.69 -22.28 0.88
C ALA A 254 -2.37 -22.62 2.36
N ALA A 255 -1.56 -23.65 2.60
CA ALA A 255 -1.19 -24.06 3.95
C ALA A 255 -0.47 -22.93 4.70
N SER A 256 0.51 -22.28 4.07
CA SER A 256 1.25 -21.15 4.65
C SER A 256 0.31 -20.00 5.02
N THR A 257 -0.59 -19.62 4.13
CA THR A 257 -1.57 -18.54 4.37
C THR A 257 -2.45 -18.85 5.57
N ILE A 258 -3.04 -20.05 5.61
CA ILE A 258 -3.96 -20.47 6.66
C ILE A 258 -3.26 -20.49 8.03
N VAL A 259 -2.05 -21.09 8.09
CA VAL A 259 -1.29 -21.19 9.35
C VAL A 259 -0.95 -19.79 9.87
N LEU A 260 -0.34 -18.95 9.04
CA LEU A 260 0.07 -17.60 9.44
C LEU A 260 -1.13 -16.74 9.87
N THR A 261 -2.24 -16.82 9.15
CA THR A 261 -3.48 -16.09 9.49
C THR A 261 -4.03 -16.53 10.83
N ARG A 262 -4.13 -17.84 11.07
CA ARG A 262 -4.63 -18.40 12.35
C ARG A 262 -3.71 -18.08 13.52
N ASP A 263 -2.41 -18.12 13.31
CA ASP A 263 -1.43 -17.78 14.35
C ASP A 263 -1.53 -16.28 14.71
N LEU A 264 -1.71 -15.40 13.73
CA LEU A 264 -1.95 -13.98 13.97
C LEU A 264 -3.25 -13.75 14.75
N ILE A 265 -4.34 -14.38 14.36
CA ILE A 265 -5.63 -14.27 15.07
C ILE A 265 -5.50 -14.72 16.52
N ARG A 266 -4.81 -15.85 16.78
CA ARG A 266 -4.57 -16.32 18.15
C ARG A 266 -3.69 -15.36 18.97
N ALA A 267 -2.70 -14.74 18.32
CA ALA A 267 -1.84 -13.76 18.99
C ALA A 267 -2.61 -12.50 19.41
N LEU A 268 -3.58 -12.06 18.59
CA LEU A 268 -4.43 -10.90 18.87
C LEU A 268 -5.50 -11.13 19.96
N GLN A 269 -5.72 -12.37 20.38
CA GLN A 269 -6.67 -12.76 21.44
C GLN A 269 -6.02 -12.86 22.83
N ARG A 270 -4.70 -12.75 22.91
CA ARG A 270 -3.92 -12.82 24.16
C ARG A 270 -3.73 -11.45 24.77
#